data_a11c2409763807de1f2ef9f08fb01f14
#
_entry.id   a11c2409763807de1f2ef9f08fb01f14
#
_cell.length_a   1.000
_cell.length_b   1.000
_cell.length_c   1.000
_cell.angle_alpha   90.00
_cell.angle_beta   90.00
_cell.angle_gamma   90.00
#
_symmetry.space_group_name_H-M   'P 1'
#
loop_
_entity.id
_entity.type
_entity.pdbx_description
1 polymer ?
#
loop_
_entity_poly.entity_id
_entity_poly.type
_entity_poly.pdbx_seq_one_letter_code
_entity_poly.pdbx_strand_id
1 'polypeptide(L)'
;MKYSIQQTSARRVVDARRRMWLALLFSAAGCAHPPVPVSEPAPVEQPQSKISSSRELLTEMHDRYAGNWYRTLRFSQANTFYTQSGGEQKSRWVENLSVPGRLRIDFEPLSSKSGLLILNNRVTTFDNGKRIDTRRSMQGILTLTADVYAIPPAVTARRLDSLAIDLAKFREDKLDKKRVYVIGGDKDDLESSQVWIDADKLLLVRLIQREKRGDRSIVTDTHIGQYKEIDGFQVAHEFVSLRDGKPYFKEVYENVRVNEPIPASVFDPRKWSTAQ
;
A
#
# COMPACT_ATOMS: atom_id res chain seq x y z
N MET A 1 3.47 45.00 9.75
CA MET A 1 2.91 44.87 11.11
C MET A 1 3.51 43.64 11.76
N LYS A 2 4.39 43.88 12.74
CA LYS A 2 5.04 42.85 13.55
C LYS A 2 4.13 42.51 14.72
N TYR A 3 3.95 41.23 15.01
CA TYR A 3 3.59 40.77 16.36
C TYR A 3 4.47 39.59 16.76
N SER A 4 5.29 39.88 17.75
CA SER A 4 6.09 38.97 18.56
C SER A 4 5.34 38.77 19.88
N ILE A 5 5.19 37.54 20.38
CA ILE A 5 4.87 37.22 21.79
C ILE A 5 5.63 35.94 22.14
N GLN A 6 6.68 36.09 22.80
CA GLN A 6 7.15 35.81 24.18
C GLN A 6 6.82 34.41 24.72
N GLN A 7 7.93 33.76 25.01
CA GLN A 7 8.06 32.59 25.90
C GLN A 7 7.72 32.95 27.34
N THR A 8 7.08 32.07 28.08
CA THR A 8 7.09 32.10 29.53
C THR A 8 7.44 30.70 30.07
N SER A 9 8.54 30.71 30.78
CA SER A 9 9.12 29.64 31.58
C SER A 9 8.37 29.51 32.91
N ALA A 10 8.11 28.31 33.40
CA ALA A 10 7.91 28.05 34.81
C ALA A 10 8.62 26.75 35.22
N ARG A 11 9.54 26.93 36.15
CA ARG A 11 10.36 25.91 36.82
C ARG A 11 9.72 25.48 38.15
N ARG A 12 10.04 24.22 38.55
CA ARG A 12 10.22 23.65 39.88
C ARG A 12 8.96 23.36 40.71
N VAL A 13 8.88 22.13 41.26
CA VAL A 13 9.29 21.82 42.66
C VAL A 13 9.54 20.32 42.83
N VAL A 14 10.67 20.00 43.46
CA VAL A 14 11.10 18.73 43.98
C VAL A 14 10.37 18.49 45.31
N ASP A 15 9.95 17.28 45.62
CA ASP A 15 10.01 16.85 47.02
C ASP A 15 10.20 15.32 47.18
N ALA A 16 11.14 15.00 48.02
CA ALA A 16 11.59 13.66 48.38
C ALA A 16 10.88 13.22 49.68
N ARG A 17 10.37 12.01 49.73
CA ARG A 17 10.13 11.33 51.00
C ARG A 17 10.67 9.89 51.02
N ARG A 18 11.81 9.74 51.69
CA ARG A 18 12.33 8.51 52.25
C ARG A 18 11.30 7.88 53.19
N ARG A 19 11.07 6.59 53.09
CA ARG A 19 10.70 5.72 54.20
C ARG A 19 11.51 4.45 54.17
N MET A 20 12.35 4.34 55.17
CA MET A 20 13.18 3.26 55.59
C MET A 20 12.29 2.25 56.34
N TRP A 21 12.34 0.96 55.98
CA TRP A 21 11.85 -0.13 56.83
C TRP A 21 12.98 -1.14 57.03
N LEU A 22 13.16 -1.47 58.32
CA LEU A 22 14.18 -2.30 58.91
C LEU A 22 14.04 -3.76 58.47
N ALA A 23 15.18 -4.38 58.39
CA ALA A 23 15.41 -5.81 58.17
C ALA A 23 14.99 -6.66 59.41
N LEU A 24 14.45 -7.83 59.13
CA LEU A 24 14.44 -8.97 60.05
C LEU A 24 15.03 -10.18 59.34
N LEU A 25 16.22 -10.57 59.82
CA LEU A 25 16.93 -11.76 59.40
C LEU A 25 16.23 -13.00 59.99
N PHE A 26 15.84 -13.93 59.12
CA PHE A 26 15.62 -15.32 59.50
C PHE A 26 16.55 -16.19 58.63
N SER A 27 17.58 -16.74 59.27
CA SER A 27 18.46 -17.75 58.70
C SER A 27 17.77 -19.11 58.75
N ALA A 28 17.39 -19.63 57.59
CA ALA A 28 17.07 -21.05 57.42
C ALA A 28 18.04 -21.61 56.39
N ALA A 29 18.99 -22.44 56.87
CA ALA A 29 19.89 -23.18 56.01
C ALA A 29 19.12 -24.32 55.33
N GLY A 30 18.69 -24.09 54.11
CA GLY A 30 18.18 -25.11 53.21
C GLY A 30 19.20 -25.36 52.11
N CYS A 31 19.66 -26.57 51.95
CA CYS A 31 20.51 -27.00 50.83
C CYS A 31 19.70 -26.87 49.53
N ALA A 32 19.83 -25.75 48.87
CA ALA A 32 19.25 -25.55 47.53
C ALA A 32 20.26 -26.03 46.47
N HIS A 33 19.92 -27.07 45.76
CA HIS A 33 20.59 -27.40 44.53
C HIS A 33 20.35 -26.24 43.51
N PRO A 34 21.39 -25.81 42.79
CA PRO A 34 21.19 -24.77 41.77
C PRO A 34 20.24 -25.31 40.68
N PRO A 35 19.25 -24.52 40.22
CA PRO A 35 18.39 -24.92 39.11
C PRO A 35 19.26 -25.09 37.86
N VAL A 36 19.15 -26.25 37.23
CA VAL A 36 19.74 -26.50 35.92
C VAL A 36 19.12 -25.48 34.95
N PRO A 37 19.91 -24.69 34.20
CA PRO A 37 19.35 -23.77 33.21
C PRO A 37 18.61 -24.62 32.16
N VAL A 38 17.29 -24.50 32.12
CA VAL A 38 16.47 -25.00 31.01
C VAL A 38 16.82 -24.11 29.84
N SER A 39 17.63 -24.62 28.91
CA SER A 39 17.89 -23.95 27.66
C SER A 39 16.55 -23.81 26.95
N GLU A 40 16.09 -22.58 26.78
CA GLU A 40 14.95 -22.23 25.93
C GLU A 40 15.24 -22.78 24.51
N PRO A 41 14.37 -23.60 23.94
CA PRO A 41 14.62 -24.10 22.58
C PRO A 41 14.79 -22.91 21.66
N ALA A 42 15.90 -22.85 20.92
CA ALA A 42 16.14 -21.84 19.91
C ALA A 42 14.94 -21.76 18.98
N PRO A 43 14.53 -20.53 18.55
CA PRO A 43 13.44 -20.38 17.59
C PRO A 43 13.74 -21.27 16.39
N VAL A 44 12.85 -22.21 16.11
CA VAL A 44 12.95 -23.03 14.90
C VAL A 44 12.74 -22.07 13.74
N GLU A 45 13.82 -21.64 13.10
CA GLU A 45 13.77 -20.98 11.80
C GLU A 45 13.04 -21.95 10.86
N GLN A 46 11.77 -21.67 10.59
CA GLN A 46 11.06 -22.37 9.53
C GLN A 46 11.85 -22.11 8.25
N PRO A 47 12.19 -23.15 7.47
CA PRO A 47 12.89 -22.96 6.22
C PRO A 47 12.02 -22.05 5.34
N GLN A 48 12.46 -20.81 5.13
CA GLN A 48 11.82 -19.91 4.19
C GLN A 48 11.87 -20.61 2.84
N SER A 49 10.72 -21.01 2.33
CA SER A 49 10.62 -21.60 0.98
C SER A 49 11.24 -20.60 0.03
N LYS A 50 12.30 -21.02 -0.65
CA LYS A 50 13.02 -20.15 -1.57
C LYS A 50 12.13 -19.94 -2.79
N ILE A 51 11.43 -18.80 -2.85
CA ILE A 51 10.61 -18.42 -4.01
C ILE A 51 11.53 -18.35 -5.22
N SER A 52 11.24 -19.12 -6.26
CA SER A 52 12.12 -19.32 -7.41
C SER A 52 11.46 -18.94 -8.74
N SER A 53 10.19 -18.54 -8.73
CA SER A 53 9.46 -18.17 -9.92
C SER A 53 8.38 -17.13 -9.67
N SER A 54 7.97 -16.42 -10.73
CA SER A 54 6.86 -15.47 -10.66
C SER A 54 5.55 -16.11 -10.17
N ARG A 55 5.28 -17.35 -10.56
CA ARG A 55 4.06 -18.07 -10.16
C ARG A 55 4.08 -18.44 -8.68
N GLU A 56 5.21 -18.89 -8.18
CA GLU A 56 5.40 -19.13 -6.75
C GLU A 56 5.24 -17.85 -5.95
N LEU A 57 5.86 -16.73 -6.41
CA LEU A 57 5.70 -15.45 -5.75
C LEU A 57 4.23 -15.02 -5.65
N LEU A 58 3.46 -15.12 -6.74
CA LEU A 58 2.04 -14.77 -6.72
C LEU A 58 1.22 -15.69 -5.80
N THR A 59 1.61 -16.96 -5.70
CA THR A 59 0.99 -17.91 -4.78
C THR A 59 1.30 -17.55 -3.33
N GLU A 60 2.56 -17.29 -3.01
CA GLU A 60 2.99 -16.88 -1.67
C GLU A 60 2.38 -15.54 -1.23
N MET A 61 2.26 -14.56 -2.14
CA MET A 61 1.55 -13.31 -1.87
C MET A 61 0.09 -13.56 -1.47
N HIS A 62 -0.61 -14.38 -2.25
CA HIS A 62 -2.00 -14.75 -1.98
C HIS A 62 -2.11 -15.51 -0.64
N ASP A 63 -1.34 -16.56 -0.45
CA ASP A 63 -1.49 -17.48 0.68
C ASP A 63 -1.08 -16.84 2.01
N ARG A 64 -0.07 -15.96 2.01
CA ARG A 64 0.33 -15.21 3.20
C ARG A 64 -0.80 -14.39 3.80
N TYR A 65 -1.67 -13.84 2.95
CA TYR A 65 -2.75 -12.95 3.35
C TYR A 65 -4.14 -13.56 3.15
N ALA A 66 -4.24 -14.82 2.73
CA ALA A 66 -5.51 -15.50 2.48
C ALA A 66 -6.42 -15.45 3.71
N GLY A 67 -7.62 -14.88 3.54
CA GLY A 67 -8.58 -14.67 4.62
C GLY A 67 -8.22 -13.55 5.61
N ASN A 68 -7.04 -12.96 5.50
CA ASN A 68 -6.48 -11.96 6.43
C ASN A 68 -6.13 -10.64 5.73
N TRP A 69 -6.80 -10.33 4.61
CA TRP A 69 -6.69 -9.08 3.89
C TRP A 69 -7.97 -8.26 4.05
N TYR A 70 -7.87 -6.93 4.00
CA TYR A 70 -9.04 -6.07 4.11
C TYR A 70 -10.00 -6.29 2.93
N ARG A 71 -11.30 -6.16 3.22
CA ARG A 71 -12.38 -6.29 2.22
C ARG A 71 -12.81 -4.94 1.66
N THR A 72 -12.71 -3.91 2.48
CA THR A 72 -13.04 -2.55 2.08
C THR A 72 -12.00 -1.58 2.62
N LEU A 73 -11.80 -0.48 1.87
CA LEU A 73 -10.94 0.62 2.28
C LEU A 73 -11.64 1.93 1.90
N ARG A 74 -11.72 2.86 2.83
CA ARG A 74 -12.19 4.23 2.59
C ARG A 74 -11.09 5.19 2.99
N PHE A 75 -10.83 6.19 2.15
CA PHE A 75 -9.78 7.17 2.43
C PHE A 75 -9.99 8.44 1.62
N SER A 76 -9.34 9.52 2.08
CA SER A 76 -9.12 10.71 1.29
C SER A 76 -7.75 10.63 0.66
N GLN A 77 -7.59 11.17 -0.52
CA GLN A 77 -6.33 11.19 -1.25
C GLN A 77 -5.93 12.61 -1.58
N ALA A 78 -4.78 13.04 -1.09
CA ALA A 78 -4.15 14.30 -1.48
C ALA A 78 -3.24 14.05 -2.68
N ASN A 79 -3.50 14.76 -3.78
CA ASN A 79 -2.80 14.59 -5.05
C ASN A 79 -1.94 15.79 -5.39
N THR A 80 -0.77 15.52 -5.98
CA THR A 80 0.08 16.51 -6.63
C THR A 80 0.39 16.05 -8.04
N PHE A 81 -0.04 16.81 -9.03
CA PHE A 81 0.32 16.64 -10.43
C PHE A 81 1.47 17.58 -10.77
N TYR A 82 2.53 17.06 -11.35
CA TYR A 82 3.68 17.86 -11.80
C TYR A 82 3.49 18.21 -13.27
N THR A 83 3.56 19.50 -13.59
CA THR A 83 3.44 19.99 -14.97
C THR A 83 4.78 19.95 -15.68
N GLN A 84 4.76 19.92 -17.00
CA GLN A 84 5.99 19.97 -17.81
C GLN A 84 6.79 21.27 -17.62
N SER A 85 6.13 22.37 -17.21
CA SER A 85 6.74 23.66 -16.89
C SER A 85 7.35 23.74 -15.50
N GLY A 86 7.33 22.63 -14.70
CA GLY A 86 7.87 22.57 -13.35
C GLY A 86 6.93 23.07 -12.26
N GLY A 87 5.66 23.36 -12.59
CA GLY A 87 4.64 23.74 -11.61
C GLY A 87 3.96 22.54 -10.98
N GLU A 88 3.20 22.76 -9.92
CA GLU A 88 2.37 21.78 -9.22
C GLU A 88 0.89 22.15 -9.29
N GLN A 89 0.04 21.16 -9.53
CA GLN A 89 -1.41 21.26 -9.39
C GLN A 89 -1.86 20.27 -8.31
N LYS A 90 -2.60 20.77 -7.32
CA LYS A 90 -3.09 19.96 -6.20
C LYS A 90 -4.57 19.69 -6.35
N SER A 91 -4.98 18.50 -5.98
CA SER A 91 -6.40 18.10 -5.90
C SER A 91 -6.59 17.14 -4.73
N ARG A 92 -7.85 16.93 -4.35
CA ARG A 92 -8.23 15.93 -3.36
C ARG A 92 -9.31 15.03 -3.94
N TRP A 93 -9.24 13.77 -3.58
CA TRP A 93 -10.22 12.77 -3.96
C TRP A 93 -10.72 12.04 -2.72
N VAL A 94 -11.92 11.48 -2.79
CA VAL A 94 -12.46 10.56 -1.79
C VAL A 94 -12.66 9.21 -2.45
N GLU A 95 -12.14 8.17 -1.82
CA GLU A 95 -12.11 6.84 -2.42
C GLU A 95 -12.81 5.80 -1.57
N ASN A 96 -13.54 4.93 -2.25
CA ASN A 96 -14.19 3.77 -1.69
C ASN A 96 -13.75 2.55 -2.50
N LEU A 97 -13.00 1.68 -1.85
CA LEU A 97 -12.51 0.42 -2.42
C LEU A 97 -13.28 -0.76 -1.81
N SER A 98 -13.71 -1.68 -2.65
CA SER A 98 -14.20 -2.99 -2.21
C SER A 98 -13.49 -4.09 -3.00
N VAL A 99 -12.69 -4.87 -2.31
CA VAL A 99 -11.89 -5.96 -2.86
C VAL A 99 -12.78 -7.17 -3.13
N PRO A 100 -12.63 -7.82 -4.29
CA PRO A 100 -11.77 -7.44 -5.40
C PRO A 100 -12.47 -6.53 -6.43
N GLY A 101 -11.67 -5.70 -7.08
CA GLY A 101 -11.98 -5.09 -8.38
C GLY A 101 -13.02 -3.99 -8.40
N ARG A 102 -13.41 -3.41 -7.28
CA ARG A 102 -14.37 -2.30 -7.21
C ARG A 102 -13.75 -1.10 -6.52
N LEU A 103 -13.63 0.02 -7.26
CA LEU A 103 -13.11 1.27 -6.72
C LEU A 103 -13.93 2.43 -7.27
N ARG A 104 -14.43 3.27 -6.37
CA ARG A 104 -15.03 4.56 -6.69
C ARG A 104 -14.11 5.67 -6.22
N ILE A 105 -13.87 6.63 -7.10
CA ILE A 105 -13.05 7.83 -6.86
C ILE A 105 -13.94 9.03 -7.11
N ASP A 106 -14.24 9.81 -6.09
CA ASP A 106 -15.00 11.06 -6.19
C ASP A 106 -14.01 12.23 -6.13
N PHE A 107 -14.03 13.11 -7.14
CA PHE A 107 -13.18 14.30 -7.20
C PHE A 107 -13.77 15.43 -6.35
N GLU A 108 -12.95 16.11 -5.57
CA GLU A 108 -13.41 17.32 -4.88
C GLU A 108 -13.42 18.55 -5.79
N PRO A 109 -14.42 19.45 -5.64
CA PRO A 109 -15.48 19.41 -4.64
C PRO A 109 -16.54 18.33 -4.97
N LEU A 110 -17.00 17.58 -3.97
CA LEU A 110 -17.95 16.47 -4.15
C LEU A 110 -19.27 16.92 -4.81
N SER A 111 -19.62 18.19 -4.68
CA SER A 111 -20.78 18.80 -5.36
C SER A 111 -20.69 18.76 -6.88
N SER A 112 -19.48 18.62 -7.44
CA SER A 112 -19.29 18.45 -8.89
C SER A 112 -19.81 17.13 -9.41
N LYS A 113 -19.95 16.11 -8.53
CA LYS A 113 -20.35 14.74 -8.92
C LYS A 113 -19.50 14.18 -10.06
N SER A 114 -18.23 14.57 -10.09
CA SER A 114 -17.25 14.11 -11.09
C SER A 114 -16.31 13.07 -10.46
N GLY A 115 -15.84 12.09 -11.25
CA GLY A 115 -14.94 11.06 -10.76
C GLY A 115 -14.87 9.82 -11.63
N LEU A 116 -14.39 8.74 -11.04
CA LEU A 116 -14.18 7.47 -11.73
C LEU A 116 -14.85 6.32 -10.96
N LEU A 117 -15.42 5.40 -11.72
CA LEU A 117 -15.89 4.12 -11.19
C LEU A 117 -15.18 2.99 -11.91
N ILE A 118 -14.43 2.20 -11.16
CA ILE A 118 -13.70 1.03 -11.64
C ILE A 118 -14.45 -0.21 -11.19
N LEU A 119 -14.89 -1.00 -12.15
CA LEU A 119 -15.56 -2.27 -11.92
C LEU A 119 -14.97 -3.34 -12.84
N ASN A 120 -14.35 -4.36 -12.27
CA ASN A 120 -13.83 -5.50 -13.03
C ASN A 120 -13.04 -5.10 -14.28
N ASN A 121 -12.03 -4.23 -14.11
CA ASN A 121 -11.16 -3.70 -15.17
C ASN A 121 -11.90 -2.84 -16.23
N ARG A 122 -13.01 -2.26 -15.87
CA ARG A 122 -13.69 -1.24 -16.67
C ARG A 122 -13.69 0.07 -15.87
N VAL A 123 -13.17 1.13 -16.48
CA VAL A 123 -13.19 2.48 -15.92
C VAL A 123 -14.31 3.25 -16.57
N THR A 124 -15.24 3.74 -15.77
CA THR A 124 -16.30 4.66 -16.20
C THR A 124 -15.98 6.03 -15.64
N THR A 125 -15.94 7.03 -16.50
CA THR A 125 -15.72 8.43 -16.13
C THR A 125 -17.05 9.15 -16.00
N PHE A 126 -17.20 9.92 -14.93
CA PHE A 126 -18.36 10.78 -14.68
C PHE A 126 -17.92 12.24 -14.60
N ASP A 127 -18.73 13.13 -15.15
CA ASP A 127 -18.61 14.56 -15.02
C ASP A 127 -19.98 15.19 -14.81
N ASN A 128 -20.10 16.09 -13.82
CA ASN A 128 -21.37 16.70 -13.42
C ASN A 128 -22.51 15.69 -13.26
N GLY A 129 -22.21 14.53 -12.66
CA GLY A 129 -23.16 13.45 -12.43
C GLY A 129 -23.53 12.61 -13.65
N LYS A 130 -22.99 12.92 -14.83
CA LYS A 130 -23.27 12.22 -16.08
C LYS A 130 -22.10 11.33 -16.47
N ARG A 131 -22.41 10.13 -16.99
CA ARG A 131 -21.40 9.25 -17.56
C ARG A 131 -20.88 9.82 -18.88
N ILE A 132 -19.56 10.02 -18.97
CA ILE A 132 -18.87 10.57 -20.14
C ILE A 132 -18.29 9.45 -21.00
N ASP A 133 -17.63 8.47 -20.38
CA ASP A 133 -16.91 7.41 -21.07
C ASP A 133 -16.93 6.11 -20.26
N THR A 134 -16.74 5.01 -20.95
CA THR A 134 -16.46 3.70 -20.33
C THR A 134 -15.50 2.91 -21.20
N ARG A 135 -14.32 2.58 -20.65
CA ARG A 135 -13.30 1.81 -21.36
C ARG A 135 -12.79 0.63 -20.54
N ARG A 136 -12.22 -0.36 -21.20
CA ARG A 136 -11.43 -1.39 -20.53
C ARG A 136 -10.08 -0.81 -20.14
N SER A 137 -9.66 -1.02 -18.91
CA SER A 137 -8.35 -0.60 -18.42
C SER A 137 -7.97 -1.48 -17.23
N MET A 138 -6.93 -2.26 -17.39
CA MET A 138 -6.37 -3.04 -16.29
C MET A 138 -5.71 -2.08 -15.31
N GLN A 139 -6.05 -2.22 -14.03
CA GLN A 139 -5.53 -1.39 -12.96
C GLN A 139 -4.41 -2.12 -12.23
N GLY A 140 -3.15 -1.86 -12.61
CA GLY A 140 -1.97 -2.53 -12.04
C GLY A 140 -1.85 -2.29 -10.55
N ILE A 141 -1.96 -1.03 -10.10
CA ILE A 141 -1.89 -0.67 -8.68
C ILE A 141 -2.98 -1.41 -7.89
N LEU A 142 -4.25 -1.28 -8.28
CA LEU A 142 -5.37 -1.97 -7.61
C LEU A 142 -5.17 -3.48 -7.56
N THR A 143 -4.71 -4.07 -8.67
CA THR A 143 -4.45 -5.51 -8.75
C THR A 143 -3.38 -5.95 -7.75
N LEU A 144 -2.29 -5.19 -7.62
CA LEU A 144 -1.09 -5.61 -6.88
C LEU A 144 -1.05 -5.08 -5.44
N THR A 145 -1.84 -4.05 -5.08
CA THR A 145 -1.94 -3.57 -3.70
C THR A 145 -3.16 -4.10 -2.95
N ALA A 146 -4.14 -4.66 -3.67
CA ALA A 146 -5.38 -5.13 -3.05
C ALA A 146 -5.84 -6.51 -3.55
N ASP A 147 -6.09 -6.64 -4.85
CA ASP A 147 -6.76 -7.83 -5.39
C ASP A 147 -5.91 -9.10 -5.31
N VAL A 148 -4.58 -9.00 -5.45
CA VAL A 148 -3.65 -10.14 -5.45
C VAL A 148 -3.78 -11.02 -4.21
N TYR A 149 -4.15 -10.44 -3.08
CA TYR A 149 -4.32 -11.12 -1.81
C TYR A 149 -5.69 -11.78 -1.64
N ALA A 150 -6.63 -11.52 -2.56
CA ALA A 150 -8.03 -11.96 -2.46
C ALA A 150 -8.52 -12.78 -3.66
N ILE A 151 -7.80 -12.76 -4.78
CA ILE A 151 -8.17 -13.52 -5.99
C ILE A 151 -7.18 -14.67 -6.26
N PRO A 152 -7.60 -15.75 -6.90
CA PRO A 152 -6.70 -16.87 -7.20
C PRO A 152 -5.43 -16.41 -7.94
N PRO A 153 -4.23 -16.93 -7.61
CA PRO A 153 -2.96 -16.54 -8.23
C PRO A 153 -2.96 -16.63 -9.76
N ALA A 154 -3.65 -17.64 -10.33
CA ALA A 154 -3.80 -17.75 -11.77
C ALA A 154 -4.61 -16.61 -12.41
N VAL A 155 -5.50 -15.95 -11.66
CA VAL A 155 -6.23 -14.75 -12.13
C VAL A 155 -5.30 -13.56 -12.12
N THR A 156 -4.51 -13.40 -11.05
CA THR A 156 -3.47 -12.36 -10.96
C THR A 156 -2.47 -12.51 -12.10
N ALA A 157 -1.97 -13.71 -12.37
CA ALA A 157 -1.04 -13.99 -13.47
C ALA A 157 -1.58 -13.49 -14.83
N ARG A 158 -2.86 -13.80 -15.16
CA ARG A 158 -3.50 -13.31 -16.40
C ARG A 158 -3.65 -11.78 -16.43
N ARG A 159 -3.86 -11.14 -15.28
CA ARG A 159 -3.93 -9.67 -15.21
C ARG A 159 -2.56 -9.06 -15.47
N LEU A 160 -1.48 -9.63 -14.93
CA LEU A 160 -0.12 -9.17 -15.19
C LEU A 160 0.28 -9.33 -16.66
N ASP A 161 -0.09 -10.45 -17.28
CA ASP A 161 0.08 -10.66 -18.72
C ASP A 161 -0.64 -9.57 -19.53
N SER A 162 -1.87 -9.19 -19.14
CA SER A 162 -2.61 -8.07 -19.76
C SER A 162 -1.94 -6.70 -19.58
N LEU A 163 -1.02 -6.56 -18.65
CA LEU A 163 -0.17 -5.38 -18.43
C LEU A 163 1.19 -5.47 -19.12
N ALA A 164 1.37 -6.48 -19.99
CA ALA A 164 2.63 -6.79 -20.66
C ALA A 164 3.80 -7.03 -19.68
N ILE A 165 3.51 -7.65 -18.54
CA ILE A 165 4.52 -8.07 -17.57
C ILE A 165 4.89 -9.53 -17.88
N ASP A 166 6.14 -9.75 -18.27
CA ASP A 166 6.65 -11.07 -18.65
C ASP A 166 6.88 -11.95 -17.42
N LEU A 167 5.98 -12.91 -17.19
CA LEU A 167 6.07 -13.84 -16.06
C LEU A 167 7.21 -14.86 -16.16
N ALA A 168 7.86 -15.00 -17.32
CA ALA A 168 9.04 -15.84 -17.47
C ALA A 168 10.29 -15.20 -16.86
N LYS A 169 10.29 -13.89 -16.72
CA LYS A 169 11.39 -13.12 -16.11
C LYS A 169 11.16 -12.96 -14.62
N PHE A 170 11.98 -13.63 -13.84
CA PHE A 170 11.97 -13.56 -12.37
C PHE A 170 13.39 -13.45 -11.84
N ARG A 171 13.59 -12.56 -10.88
CA ARG A 171 14.88 -12.43 -10.18
C ARG A 171 14.72 -11.88 -8.76
N GLU A 172 15.73 -12.11 -7.93
CA GLU A 172 15.95 -11.36 -6.70
C GLU A 172 16.79 -10.13 -7.02
N ASP A 173 16.52 -9.02 -6.32
CA ASP A 173 17.26 -7.77 -6.44
C ASP A 173 17.21 -6.99 -5.11
N LYS A 174 17.73 -5.77 -5.10
CA LYS A 174 17.66 -4.85 -3.96
C LYS A 174 17.08 -3.51 -4.41
N LEU A 175 16.13 -3.00 -3.61
CA LEU A 175 15.63 -1.63 -3.69
C LEU A 175 15.94 -0.95 -2.35
N ASP A 176 16.73 0.15 -2.38
CA ASP A 176 17.15 0.87 -1.16
C ASP A 176 17.75 -0.08 -0.07
N LYS A 177 18.63 -1.00 -0.50
CA LYS A 177 19.28 -2.03 0.34
C LYS A 177 18.35 -3.14 0.85
N LYS A 178 17.04 -3.06 0.65
CA LYS A 178 16.09 -4.12 1.00
C LYS A 178 15.97 -5.13 -0.13
N ARG A 179 15.85 -6.39 0.25
CA ARG A 179 15.67 -7.49 -0.70
C ARG A 179 14.27 -7.41 -1.33
N VAL A 180 14.22 -7.60 -2.63
CA VAL A 180 12.97 -7.61 -3.41
C VAL A 180 12.96 -8.74 -4.42
N TYR A 181 11.77 -9.19 -4.78
CA TYR A 181 11.52 -10.03 -5.95
C TYR A 181 11.05 -9.15 -7.11
N VAL A 182 11.55 -9.42 -8.30
CA VAL A 182 11.21 -8.67 -9.51
C VAL A 182 10.66 -9.62 -10.57
N ILE A 183 9.51 -9.26 -11.13
CA ILE A 183 8.87 -9.93 -12.25
C ILE A 183 8.88 -8.97 -13.45
N GLY A 184 9.17 -9.46 -14.67
CA GLY A 184 8.91 -8.76 -15.93
C GLY A 184 10.12 -8.11 -16.59
N GLY A 185 11.26 -7.98 -15.92
CA GLY A 185 12.44 -7.35 -16.49
C GLY A 185 13.76 -7.95 -16.06
N ASP A 186 14.75 -7.83 -16.90
CA ASP A 186 16.13 -8.19 -16.59
C ASP A 186 16.77 -7.15 -15.65
N LYS A 187 17.96 -7.47 -15.13
CA LYS A 187 18.71 -6.53 -14.31
C LYS A 187 19.03 -5.27 -15.13
N ASP A 188 18.88 -4.12 -14.49
CA ASP A 188 19.13 -2.78 -15.08
C ASP A 188 18.18 -2.37 -16.22
N ASP A 189 17.20 -3.21 -16.58
CA ASP A 189 16.10 -2.85 -17.48
C ASP A 189 15.02 -2.08 -16.71
N LEU A 190 14.90 -0.79 -16.95
CA LEU A 190 13.85 0.08 -16.38
C LEU A 190 12.82 0.54 -17.41
N GLU A 191 12.82 -0.05 -18.59
CA GLU A 191 11.89 0.28 -19.68
C GLU A 191 10.77 -0.76 -19.84
N SER A 192 11.01 -2.02 -19.53
CA SER A 192 9.99 -3.08 -19.57
C SER A 192 9.01 -2.94 -18.41
N SER A 193 7.78 -3.41 -18.62
CA SER A 193 6.79 -3.48 -17.53
C SER A 193 7.25 -4.47 -16.46
N GLN A 194 7.33 -4.03 -15.19
CA GLN A 194 7.88 -4.81 -14.09
C GLN A 194 7.11 -4.60 -12.79
N VAL A 195 7.10 -5.63 -11.97
CA VAL A 195 6.58 -5.63 -10.59
C VAL A 195 7.71 -5.89 -9.62
N TRP A 196 7.85 -5.07 -8.58
CA TRP A 196 8.85 -5.21 -7.54
C TRP A 196 8.16 -5.41 -6.20
N ILE A 197 8.41 -6.53 -5.55
CA ILE A 197 7.75 -6.97 -4.32
C ILE A 197 8.77 -7.06 -3.20
N ASP A 198 8.50 -6.44 -2.05
CA ASP A 198 9.29 -6.59 -0.82
C ASP A 198 9.36 -8.08 -0.45
N ALA A 199 10.57 -8.62 -0.30
CA ALA A 199 10.77 -10.05 -0.10
C ALA A 199 10.34 -10.55 1.28
N ASP A 200 10.29 -9.67 2.27
CA ASP A 200 9.94 -10.05 3.65
C ASP A 200 8.44 -9.94 3.90
N LYS A 201 7.82 -8.88 3.38
CA LYS A 201 6.38 -8.59 3.58
C LYS A 201 5.50 -9.06 2.42
N LEU A 202 6.06 -9.38 1.26
CA LEU A 202 5.34 -9.70 0.03
C LEU A 202 4.33 -8.61 -0.39
N LEU A 203 4.75 -7.35 -0.25
CA LEU A 203 3.98 -6.16 -0.61
C LEU A 203 4.60 -5.46 -1.82
N LEU A 204 3.76 -4.86 -2.66
CA LEU A 204 4.22 -4.08 -3.82
C LEU A 204 5.01 -2.86 -3.38
N VAL A 205 6.24 -2.69 -3.88
CA VAL A 205 7.08 -1.51 -3.58
C VAL A 205 7.39 -0.66 -4.81
N ARG A 206 7.28 -1.24 -6.01
CA ARG A 206 7.47 -0.50 -7.26
C ARG A 206 6.73 -1.20 -8.40
N LEU A 207 6.11 -0.41 -9.28
CA LEU A 207 5.47 -0.86 -10.50
C LEU A 207 5.95 -0.01 -11.66
N ILE A 208 6.63 -0.61 -12.63
CA ILE A 208 7.00 0.02 -13.89
C ILE A 208 6.00 -0.45 -14.94
N GLN A 209 5.39 0.48 -15.66
CA GLN A 209 4.45 0.19 -16.74
C GLN A 209 4.88 0.89 -18.02
N ARG A 210 5.01 0.13 -19.09
CA ARG A 210 5.26 0.64 -20.43
C ARG A 210 3.97 0.59 -21.25
N GLU A 211 3.53 1.72 -21.71
CA GLU A 211 2.34 1.85 -22.57
C GLU A 211 2.71 2.39 -23.93
N LYS A 212 2.16 1.80 -24.99
CA LYS A 212 2.23 2.38 -26.33
C LYS A 212 1.08 3.36 -26.53
N ARG A 213 1.39 4.58 -26.98
CA ARG A 213 0.44 5.62 -27.37
C ARG A 213 0.78 6.13 -28.78
N GLY A 214 0.16 5.51 -29.78
CA GLY A 214 0.57 5.69 -31.20
C GLY A 214 2.01 5.18 -31.39
N ASP A 215 2.87 6.02 -31.96
CA ASP A 215 4.28 5.68 -32.22
C ASP A 215 5.20 5.90 -31.02
N ARG A 216 4.68 6.39 -29.89
CA ARG A 216 5.45 6.66 -28.69
C ARG A 216 5.23 5.57 -27.64
N SER A 217 6.30 5.21 -26.94
CA SER A 217 6.22 4.48 -25.69
C SER A 217 6.35 5.46 -24.54
N ILE A 218 5.52 5.27 -23.51
CA ILE A 218 5.57 6.02 -22.26
C ILE A 218 5.89 5.02 -21.15
N VAL A 219 6.89 5.31 -20.34
CA VAL A 219 7.22 4.53 -19.14
C VAL A 219 6.74 5.30 -17.92
N THR A 220 5.88 4.66 -17.13
CA THR A 220 5.46 5.18 -15.83
C THR A 220 6.05 4.29 -14.76
N ASP A 221 6.88 4.86 -13.89
CA ASP A 221 7.55 4.20 -12.78
C ASP A 221 6.96 4.71 -11.47
N THR A 222 6.18 3.86 -10.80
CA THR A 222 5.48 4.19 -9.57
C THR A 222 6.15 3.49 -8.40
N HIS A 223 6.63 4.28 -7.44
CA HIS A 223 7.14 3.83 -6.16
C HIS A 223 6.02 3.85 -5.13
N ILE A 224 5.88 2.78 -4.38
CA ILE A 224 4.85 2.59 -3.37
C ILE A 224 5.53 2.49 -2.00
N GLY A 225 5.10 3.32 -1.08
CA GLY A 225 5.75 3.42 0.22
C GLY A 225 4.81 3.77 1.37
N GLN A 226 5.45 4.12 2.50
CA GLN A 226 4.75 4.52 3.71
C GLN A 226 3.66 3.51 4.13
N TYR A 227 3.97 2.20 4.03
CA TYR A 227 3.07 1.18 4.54
C TYR A 227 2.87 1.36 6.03
N LYS A 228 1.61 1.46 6.46
CA LYS A 228 1.18 1.55 7.86
C LYS A 228 0.26 0.40 8.18
N GLU A 229 0.36 -0.08 9.39
CA GLU A 229 -0.60 -1.04 9.91
C GLU A 229 -1.82 -0.30 10.47
N ILE A 230 -3.00 -0.65 9.98
CA ILE A 230 -4.28 -0.12 10.43
C ILE A 230 -5.18 -1.33 10.70
N ASP A 231 -5.61 -1.49 11.95
CA ASP A 231 -6.44 -2.62 12.40
C ASP A 231 -5.88 -4.00 11.98
N GLY A 232 -4.53 -4.14 12.03
CA GLY A 232 -3.83 -5.37 11.64
C GLY A 232 -3.56 -5.53 10.13
N PHE A 233 -3.97 -4.57 9.28
CA PHE A 233 -3.78 -4.64 7.83
C PHE A 233 -2.70 -3.67 7.34
N GLN A 234 -1.85 -4.13 6.43
CA GLN A 234 -0.83 -3.29 5.80
C GLN A 234 -1.45 -2.45 4.67
N VAL A 235 -1.45 -1.13 4.82
CA VAL A 235 -1.99 -0.19 3.81
C VAL A 235 -0.89 0.76 3.35
N ALA A 236 -0.65 0.82 2.04
CA ALA A 236 0.24 1.81 1.44
C ALA A 236 -0.36 3.21 1.57
N HIS A 237 0.46 4.21 1.92
CA HIS A 237 -0.02 5.59 2.12
C HIS A 237 0.59 6.58 1.13
N GLU A 238 1.64 6.20 0.41
CA GLU A 238 2.29 7.11 -0.53
C GLU A 238 2.59 6.39 -1.85
N PHE A 239 2.25 7.04 -2.96
CA PHE A 239 2.58 6.60 -4.30
C PHE A 239 3.23 7.77 -5.03
N VAL A 240 4.42 7.54 -5.57
CA VAL A 240 5.17 8.55 -6.32
C VAL A 240 5.46 8.00 -7.71
N SER A 241 4.89 8.64 -8.72
CA SER A 241 5.03 8.23 -10.11
C SER A 241 5.95 9.18 -10.88
N LEU A 242 6.90 8.60 -11.57
CA LEU A 242 7.71 9.25 -12.58
C LEU A 242 7.18 8.86 -13.97
N ARG A 243 7.21 9.77 -14.92
CA ARG A 243 6.92 9.49 -16.32
C ARG A 243 8.12 9.85 -17.16
N ASP A 244 8.66 8.86 -17.86
CA ASP A 244 9.91 9.00 -18.61
C ASP A 244 11.02 9.64 -17.75
N GLY A 245 11.16 9.18 -16.49
CA GLY A 245 12.14 9.63 -15.52
C GLY A 245 11.86 10.99 -14.86
N LYS A 246 10.74 11.66 -15.19
CA LYS A 246 10.39 12.97 -14.61
C LYS A 246 9.23 12.85 -13.63
N PRO A 247 9.20 13.64 -12.54
CA PRO A 247 8.06 13.71 -11.64
C PRO A 247 6.76 13.92 -12.42
N TYR A 248 5.76 13.07 -12.13
CA TYR A 248 4.50 13.11 -12.84
C TYR A 248 3.31 13.23 -11.90
N PHE A 249 3.25 12.38 -10.88
CA PHE A 249 2.13 12.33 -9.98
C PHE A 249 2.54 11.81 -8.60
N LYS A 250 1.98 12.40 -7.55
CA LYS A 250 2.13 11.92 -6.18
C LYS A 250 0.77 11.83 -5.52
N GLU A 251 0.53 10.73 -4.82
CA GLU A 251 -0.66 10.46 -4.02
C GLU A 251 -0.26 10.23 -2.56
N VAL A 252 -1.04 10.79 -1.63
CA VAL A 252 -0.91 10.52 -0.20
C VAL A 252 -2.29 10.18 0.36
N TYR A 253 -2.41 9.01 0.99
CA TYR A 253 -3.65 8.56 1.61
C TYR A 253 -3.79 9.12 3.02
N GLU A 254 -4.96 9.68 3.30
CA GLU A 254 -5.33 10.29 4.57
C GLU A 254 -6.67 9.72 5.05
N ASN A 255 -6.90 9.76 6.36
CA ASN A 255 -8.18 9.30 6.97
C ASN A 255 -8.57 7.88 6.55
N VAL A 256 -7.58 6.99 6.48
CA VAL A 256 -7.77 5.62 6.03
C VAL A 256 -8.60 4.84 7.05
N ARG A 257 -9.63 4.15 6.58
CA ARG A 257 -10.52 3.27 7.37
C ARG A 257 -10.65 1.93 6.66
N VAL A 258 -10.47 0.88 7.44
CA VAL A 258 -10.41 -0.50 6.95
C VAL A 258 -11.66 -1.25 7.38
N ASN A 259 -12.19 -2.08 6.50
CA ASN A 259 -13.33 -2.98 6.74
C ASN A 259 -14.63 -2.30 7.21
N GLU A 260 -14.75 -0.97 7.02
CA GLU A 260 -16.06 -0.32 7.19
C GLU A 260 -17.04 -0.80 6.11
N PRO A 261 -18.31 -1.03 6.46
CA PRO A 261 -19.32 -1.41 5.48
C PRO A 261 -19.50 -0.33 4.39
N ILE A 262 -19.40 -0.71 3.14
CA ILE A 262 -19.68 0.16 1.99
C ILE A 262 -20.92 -0.39 1.29
N PRO A 263 -22.03 0.37 1.22
CA PRO A 263 -23.23 -0.08 0.53
C PRO A 263 -22.92 -0.41 -0.96
N ALA A 264 -23.50 -1.49 -1.48
CA ALA A 264 -23.30 -1.89 -2.86
C ALA A 264 -23.75 -0.80 -3.87
N SER A 265 -24.66 0.08 -3.49
CA SER A 265 -25.11 1.22 -4.28
C SER A 265 -24.01 2.21 -4.61
N VAL A 266 -22.96 2.32 -3.78
CA VAL A 266 -21.79 3.16 -4.03
C VAL A 266 -21.07 2.77 -5.32
N PHE A 267 -21.14 1.50 -5.68
CA PHE A 267 -20.53 0.94 -6.90
C PHE A 267 -21.52 0.74 -8.05
N ASP A 268 -22.79 1.21 -7.93
CA ASP A 268 -23.76 1.14 -9.03
C ASP A 268 -23.63 2.41 -9.92
N PRO A 269 -23.22 2.28 -11.20
CA PRO A 269 -23.04 3.44 -12.07
C PRO A 269 -24.33 4.21 -12.32
N ARG A 270 -25.51 3.59 -12.15
CA ARG A 270 -26.83 4.24 -12.28
C ARG A 270 -27.15 5.12 -11.08
N LYS A 271 -26.49 4.88 -9.95
CA LYS A 271 -26.67 5.62 -8.69
C LYS A 271 -25.52 6.57 -8.41
N TRP A 272 -24.65 6.83 -9.40
CA TRP A 272 -23.46 7.66 -9.22
C TRP A 272 -23.75 8.99 -8.52
N SER A 273 -24.79 9.70 -8.94
CA SER A 273 -25.13 11.03 -8.40
C SER A 273 -25.85 11.04 -7.06
N THR A 274 -26.31 9.88 -6.57
CA THR A 274 -27.16 9.75 -5.36
C THR A 274 -26.55 8.89 -4.26
N ALA A 275 -25.62 8.00 -4.58
CA ALA A 275 -24.90 7.16 -3.62
C ALA A 275 -23.50 7.75 -3.40
N GLN A 276 -23.21 8.15 -2.16
CA GLN A 276 -21.90 8.62 -1.70
C GLN A 276 -21.47 7.84 -0.46
#